data_69ced6707ef548decfea10fc59bda843
#
_entry.id   69ced6707ef548decfea10fc59bda843
#
_cell.length_a   1.000
_cell.length_b   1.000
_cell.length_c   1.000
_cell.angle_alpha   90.00
_cell.angle_beta   90.00
_cell.angle_gamma   90.00
#
_symmetry.space_group_name_H-M   'P 1'
#
loop_
_entity.id
_entity.type
_entity.pdbx_description
1 polymer ?
#
loop_
_entity_poly.entity_id
_entity_poly.type
_entity_poly.pdbx_seq_one_letter_code
_entity_poly.pdbx_strand_id
1 'polypeptide(L)'
;MVPAPSTSPSRPGAQPIDRASLPSHDNNMTDITATPPSPSQFTGQSSTDTDLVRSYLRDIGRVPLLSHEQEITLGRQVQELMRLETLETRFKQETGVSPTWEEWAEAAELSPAQLQRRLRNGRRAKERMVSANLRLVVSVAKKYTKRNMELLDLIQEGTIGLVRGVEKFDPSRGYKFSTYAYWWIRQGITRAISEKSRTIRLPIHITEVLNRLKKSQRELSQRLGRTPTVVELSAAVALDEEQGGGVHGVIVRLNRELGHAPTMAQLAQALNRSEEDVNTLTSEVKDVICRARQPVSLDLQVGDGDDTALQELLCHEGPAPNDVVDGECLKSDMEAVLGQLPHLQCEVIKMRYGIGEHKPMSLTGIGRVLNMSRDRVRKLEKDCMASLRHLRDNIEDYAMA
;
A
#
# COMPACT_ATOMS: atom_id res chain seq x y z
N MET A 1 -32.60 69.93 -15.60
CA MET A 1 -33.34 68.70 -15.29
C MET A 1 -32.47 67.54 -15.70
N VAL A 2 -31.67 67.02 -14.79
CA VAL A 2 -30.72 65.91 -14.99
C VAL A 2 -31.23 64.77 -14.17
N PRO A 3 -31.43 63.56 -14.71
CA PRO A 3 -31.84 62.42 -13.90
C PRO A 3 -30.62 61.75 -13.24
N ALA A 4 -30.78 61.34 -12.00
CA ALA A 4 -29.84 60.70 -11.12
C ALA A 4 -29.46 59.27 -11.61
N PRO A 5 -28.27 58.76 -11.26
CA PRO A 5 -27.82 57.44 -11.65
C PRO A 5 -28.45 56.31 -10.79
N SER A 6 -28.77 55.24 -11.46
CA SER A 6 -29.35 54.00 -10.92
C SER A 6 -28.39 53.25 -10.00
N THR A 7 -28.86 52.91 -8.82
CA THR A 7 -28.22 52.08 -7.83
C THR A 7 -28.02 50.66 -8.36
N SER A 8 -26.77 50.13 -8.29
CA SER A 8 -26.41 48.73 -8.47
C SER A 8 -26.82 47.89 -7.25
N PRO A 9 -27.24 46.62 -7.41
CA PRO A 9 -27.61 45.79 -6.30
C PRO A 9 -26.37 45.28 -5.52
N SER A 10 -26.44 45.51 -4.21
CA SER A 10 -25.51 45.01 -3.21
C SER A 10 -25.39 43.46 -3.23
N ARG A 11 -24.16 42.96 -3.32
CA ARG A 11 -23.83 41.56 -3.06
C ARG A 11 -24.17 41.19 -1.61
N PRO A 12 -24.76 40.02 -1.34
CA PRO A 12 -24.93 39.54 0.03
C PRO A 12 -23.56 39.20 0.63
N GLY A 13 -23.32 39.79 1.82
CA GLY A 13 -22.11 39.62 2.58
C GLY A 13 -21.86 38.15 2.94
N ALA A 14 -20.64 37.71 2.71
CA ALA A 14 -20.10 36.46 3.26
C ALA A 14 -20.05 36.58 4.78
N GLN A 15 -20.81 35.78 5.48
CA GLN A 15 -20.67 35.63 6.92
C GLN A 15 -19.38 34.89 7.24
N PRO A 16 -18.60 35.28 8.25
CA PRO A 16 -17.44 34.54 8.70
C PRO A 16 -17.91 33.20 9.27
N ILE A 17 -17.35 32.11 8.73
CA ILE A 17 -17.58 30.75 9.25
C ILE A 17 -16.90 30.69 10.62
N ASP A 18 -17.75 30.59 11.66
CA ASP A 18 -17.32 30.39 13.04
C ASP A 18 -16.48 29.10 13.14
N ARG A 19 -15.22 29.23 13.50
CA ARG A 19 -14.26 28.14 13.75
C ARG A 19 -14.58 27.28 14.99
N ALA A 20 -15.74 27.49 15.61
CA ALA A 20 -16.12 26.84 16.88
C ALA A 20 -17.02 25.60 16.74
N SER A 21 -17.31 25.11 15.53
CA SER A 21 -18.14 23.92 15.33
C SER A 21 -17.50 22.86 14.43
N LEU A 22 -16.20 22.60 14.61
CA LEU A 22 -15.66 21.30 14.23
C LEU A 22 -16.18 20.30 15.25
N PRO A 23 -16.93 19.27 14.84
CA PRO A 23 -17.32 18.22 15.75
C PRO A 23 -16.05 17.57 16.26
N SER A 24 -15.90 17.54 17.59
CA SER A 24 -14.98 16.70 18.30
C SER A 24 -14.95 15.32 17.62
N HIS A 25 -13.77 14.82 17.32
CA HIS A 25 -13.52 13.46 16.85
C HIS A 25 -14.10 12.49 17.89
N ASP A 26 -15.39 12.28 17.85
CA ASP A 26 -16.00 11.13 18.50
C ASP A 26 -15.47 9.89 17.78
N ASN A 27 -14.82 9.05 18.58
CA ASN A 27 -14.24 7.76 18.28
C ASN A 27 -15.29 6.73 17.79
N ASN A 28 -16.09 7.07 16.80
CA ASN A 28 -16.96 6.12 16.13
C ASN A 28 -16.24 5.52 14.91
N MET A 29 -15.22 4.75 15.19
CA MET A 29 -14.60 3.83 14.23
C MET A 29 -15.50 2.59 14.07
N THR A 30 -16.76 2.78 13.71
CA THR A 30 -17.75 1.70 13.55
C THR A 30 -17.71 1.02 12.19
N ASP A 31 -16.89 1.46 11.23
CA ASP A 31 -16.83 0.81 9.92
C ASP A 31 -15.42 0.32 9.55
N ILE A 32 -14.96 -0.73 10.25
CA ILE A 32 -13.95 -1.64 9.70
C ILE A 32 -14.60 -2.55 8.62
N THR A 33 -15.91 -2.57 8.55
CA THR A 33 -16.69 -3.14 7.45
C THR A 33 -17.09 -2.04 6.47
N ALA A 34 -16.15 -1.32 5.90
CA ALA A 34 -16.37 -0.88 4.56
C ALA A 34 -16.52 -2.17 3.75
N THR A 35 -17.75 -2.62 3.61
CA THR A 35 -18.15 -3.60 2.61
C THR A 35 -17.46 -3.14 1.34
N PRO A 36 -16.62 -3.98 0.70
CA PRO A 36 -16.08 -3.59 -0.60
C PRO A 36 -17.30 -3.18 -1.43
N PRO A 37 -17.23 -2.09 -2.19
CA PRO A 37 -18.35 -1.59 -2.96
C PRO A 37 -18.98 -2.79 -3.65
N SER A 38 -20.29 -2.90 -3.56
CA SER A 38 -21.04 -4.03 -4.09
C SER A 38 -20.59 -4.27 -5.53
N PRO A 39 -20.47 -5.52 -5.99
CA PRO A 39 -19.94 -5.86 -7.32
C PRO A 39 -20.70 -5.22 -8.49
N SER A 40 -21.79 -4.53 -8.25
CA SER A 40 -22.52 -3.71 -9.23
C SER A 40 -21.78 -2.43 -9.66
N GLN A 41 -20.75 -1.97 -8.94
CA GLN A 41 -19.96 -0.78 -9.34
C GLN A 41 -18.72 -1.13 -10.18
N PHE A 42 -18.37 -2.41 -10.32
CA PHE A 42 -17.38 -2.91 -11.26
C PHE A 42 -18.01 -3.54 -12.50
N THR A 43 -19.07 -2.97 -13.04
CA THR A 43 -19.70 -3.40 -14.30
C THR A 43 -18.94 -2.99 -15.57
N GLY A 44 -17.65 -2.65 -15.42
CA GLY A 44 -16.72 -2.51 -16.53
C GLY A 44 -15.87 -3.76 -16.79
N GLN A 45 -16.26 -4.96 -16.29
CA GLN A 45 -15.65 -6.20 -16.81
C GLN A 45 -16.03 -6.33 -18.26
N SER A 46 -15.10 -5.96 -19.13
CA SER A 46 -15.25 -5.98 -20.57
C SER A 46 -15.67 -7.39 -21.00
N SER A 47 -16.54 -7.47 -22.00
CA SER A 47 -16.92 -8.72 -22.68
C SER A 47 -15.69 -9.54 -23.10
N THR A 48 -14.55 -8.90 -23.30
CA THR A 48 -13.24 -9.46 -23.61
C THR A 48 -12.68 -10.39 -22.52
N ASP A 49 -12.79 -10.05 -21.22
CA ASP A 49 -12.24 -10.88 -20.13
C ASP A 49 -13.02 -12.19 -19.99
N THR A 50 -14.32 -12.13 -20.18
CA THR A 50 -15.18 -13.33 -20.15
C THR A 50 -14.85 -14.27 -21.30
N ASP A 51 -14.50 -13.74 -22.47
CA ASP A 51 -14.12 -14.54 -23.65
C ASP A 51 -12.72 -15.15 -23.48
N LEU A 52 -11.77 -14.46 -22.84
CA LEU A 52 -10.45 -14.99 -22.52
C LEU A 52 -10.54 -16.18 -21.55
N VAL A 53 -11.30 -16.03 -20.46
CA VAL A 53 -11.53 -17.13 -19.51
C VAL A 53 -12.19 -18.32 -20.19
N ARG A 54 -13.19 -18.10 -21.03
CA ARG A 54 -13.88 -19.17 -21.78
C ARG A 54 -12.92 -19.87 -22.74
N SER A 55 -12.08 -19.13 -23.46
CA SER A 55 -11.08 -19.71 -24.37
C SER A 55 -10.08 -20.57 -23.59
N TYR A 56 -9.53 -20.05 -22.49
CA TYR A 56 -8.62 -20.81 -21.64
C TYR A 56 -9.25 -22.10 -21.11
N LEU A 57 -10.49 -22.06 -20.60
CA LEU A 57 -11.19 -23.23 -20.07
C LEU A 57 -11.44 -24.28 -21.16
N ARG A 58 -11.70 -23.86 -22.41
CA ARG A 58 -11.85 -24.76 -23.56
C ARG A 58 -10.54 -25.46 -23.90
N ASP A 59 -9.43 -24.73 -23.87
CA ASP A 59 -8.11 -25.27 -24.22
C ASP A 59 -7.60 -26.28 -23.20
N ILE A 60 -7.73 -26.01 -21.91
CA ILE A 60 -7.38 -26.95 -20.84
C ILE A 60 -8.30 -28.21 -20.88
N GLY A 61 -9.53 -28.04 -21.35
CA GLY A 61 -10.50 -29.15 -21.50
C GLY A 61 -10.10 -30.18 -22.53
N ARG A 62 -9.26 -29.83 -23.50
CA ARG A 62 -8.80 -30.75 -24.58
C ARG A 62 -7.80 -31.80 -24.09
N VAL A 63 -7.10 -31.51 -22.98
CA VAL A 63 -6.09 -32.42 -22.44
C VAL A 63 -6.77 -33.50 -21.59
N PRO A 64 -6.59 -34.79 -21.92
CA PRO A 64 -7.18 -35.88 -21.17
C PRO A 64 -6.56 -36.00 -19.77
N LEU A 65 -7.37 -36.46 -18.82
CA LEU A 65 -6.90 -36.74 -17.46
C LEU A 65 -5.95 -37.94 -17.45
N LEU A 66 -5.00 -37.94 -16.53
CA LEU A 66 -4.04 -39.02 -16.35
C LEU A 66 -4.65 -40.16 -15.50
N SER A 67 -4.34 -41.39 -15.86
CA SER A 67 -4.57 -42.53 -14.99
C SER A 67 -3.49 -42.59 -13.88
N HIS A 68 -3.78 -43.28 -12.79
CA HIS A 68 -2.81 -43.43 -11.67
C HIS A 68 -1.48 -44.07 -12.13
N GLU A 69 -1.51 -45.04 -13.03
CA GLU A 69 -0.31 -45.64 -13.60
C GLU A 69 0.52 -44.65 -14.42
N GLN A 70 -0.17 -43.77 -15.17
CA GLN A 70 0.47 -42.69 -15.91
C GLN A 70 1.10 -41.63 -14.97
N GLU A 71 0.40 -41.30 -13.86
CA GLU A 71 0.97 -40.40 -12.84
C GLU A 71 2.28 -40.95 -12.26
N ILE A 72 2.33 -42.27 -11.95
CA ILE A 72 3.53 -42.94 -11.45
C ILE A 72 4.66 -42.92 -12.49
N THR A 73 4.34 -43.28 -13.75
CA THR A 73 5.33 -43.35 -14.80
C THR A 73 5.93 -41.98 -15.12
N LEU A 74 5.07 -40.97 -15.29
CA LEU A 74 5.50 -39.59 -15.54
C LEU A 74 6.25 -39.03 -14.31
N GLY A 75 5.76 -39.30 -13.11
CA GLY A 75 6.40 -38.86 -11.87
C GLY A 75 7.85 -39.38 -11.73
N ARG A 76 8.11 -40.64 -12.06
CA ARG A 76 9.46 -41.22 -12.09
C ARG A 76 10.36 -40.50 -13.10
N GLN A 77 9.83 -40.17 -14.31
CA GLN A 77 10.60 -39.43 -15.32
C GLN A 77 10.91 -38.01 -14.87
N VAL A 78 9.99 -37.34 -14.14
CA VAL A 78 10.22 -36.01 -13.56
C VAL A 78 11.24 -36.08 -12.43
N GLN A 79 11.18 -37.09 -11.55
CA GLN A 79 12.18 -37.26 -10.50
C GLN A 79 13.61 -37.44 -11.08
N GLU A 80 13.72 -38.20 -12.16
CA GLU A 80 15.00 -38.39 -12.85
C GLU A 80 15.47 -37.06 -13.46
N LEU A 81 14.58 -36.29 -14.08
CA LEU A 81 14.91 -34.93 -14.56
C LEU A 81 15.44 -34.05 -13.44
N MET A 82 14.73 -33.98 -12.30
CA MET A 82 15.14 -33.16 -11.16
C MET A 82 16.50 -33.61 -10.59
N ARG A 83 16.77 -34.91 -10.58
CA ARG A 83 18.08 -35.44 -10.17
C ARG A 83 19.21 -34.94 -11.11
N LEU A 84 18.96 -34.99 -12.42
CA LEU A 84 19.94 -34.52 -13.40
C LEU A 84 20.17 -33.01 -13.33
N GLU A 85 19.10 -32.20 -13.18
CA GLU A 85 19.17 -30.76 -13.00
C GLU A 85 19.87 -30.37 -11.66
N THR A 86 19.71 -31.19 -10.62
CA THR A 86 20.41 -30.98 -9.34
C THR A 86 21.92 -31.23 -9.49
N LEU A 87 22.33 -32.23 -10.24
CA LEU A 87 23.75 -32.48 -10.57
C LEU A 87 24.37 -31.33 -11.35
N GLU A 88 23.65 -30.78 -12.34
CA GLU A 88 24.09 -29.59 -13.09
C GLU A 88 24.28 -28.38 -12.17
N THR A 89 23.32 -28.10 -11.30
CA THR A 89 23.38 -26.96 -10.37
C THR A 89 24.51 -27.12 -9.36
N ARG A 90 24.73 -28.33 -8.87
CA ARG A 90 25.84 -28.65 -7.96
C ARG A 90 27.18 -28.44 -8.63
N PHE A 91 27.39 -28.96 -9.84
CA PHE A 91 28.58 -28.77 -10.62
C PHE A 91 28.87 -27.28 -10.86
N LYS A 92 27.82 -26.53 -11.21
CA LYS A 92 27.92 -25.09 -11.41
C LYS A 92 28.28 -24.31 -10.14
N GLN A 93 27.86 -24.79 -8.97
CA GLN A 93 28.24 -24.20 -7.67
C GLN A 93 29.70 -24.52 -7.31
N GLU A 94 30.19 -25.71 -7.64
CA GLU A 94 31.55 -26.16 -7.33
C GLU A 94 32.59 -25.54 -8.28
N THR A 95 32.29 -25.42 -9.57
CA THR A 95 33.24 -24.95 -10.60
C THR A 95 33.04 -23.50 -11.05
N GLY A 96 31.88 -22.89 -10.72
CA GLY A 96 31.50 -21.55 -11.20
C GLY A 96 31.11 -21.48 -12.67
N VAL A 97 31.23 -22.56 -13.43
CA VAL A 97 30.93 -22.64 -14.87
C VAL A 97 29.87 -23.72 -15.13
N SER A 98 29.04 -23.53 -16.15
CA SER A 98 28.10 -24.57 -16.56
C SER A 98 28.87 -25.77 -17.15
N PRO A 99 28.53 -27.01 -16.73
CA PRO A 99 29.23 -28.19 -17.22
C PRO A 99 29.06 -28.36 -18.73
N THR A 100 30.06 -28.92 -19.38
CA THR A 100 29.94 -29.42 -20.77
C THR A 100 29.04 -30.65 -20.80
N TRP A 101 28.54 -31.02 -21.98
CA TRP A 101 27.67 -32.20 -22.12
C TRP A 101 28.37 -33.49 -21.69
N GLU A 102 29.70 -33.56 -21.89
CA GLU A 102 30.52 -34.70 -21.55
C GLU A 102 30.74 -34.82 -20.04
N GLU A 103 31.13 -33.73 -19.38
CA GLU A 103 31.28 -33.65 -17.92
C GLU A 103 29.99 -33.94 -17.18
N TRP A 104 28.85 -33.39 -17.67
CA TRP A 104 27.55 -33.67 -17.08
C TRP A 104 27.11 -35.11 -17.27
N ALA A 105 27.40 -35.70 -18.43
CA ALA A 105 27.11 -37.10 -18.68
C ALA A 105 27.95 -38.03 -17.82
N GLU A 106 29.25 -37.71 -17.62
CA GLU A 106 30.15 -38.43 -16.71
C GLU A 106 29.67 -38.34 -15.26
N ALA A 107 29.32 -37.16 -14.77
CA ALA A 107 28.76 -36.96 -13.42
C ALA A 107 27.41 -37.69 -13.19
N ALA A 108 26.65 -37.92 -14.26
CA ALA A 108 25.38 -38.67 -14.23
C ALA A 108 25.57 -40.18 -14.48
N GLU A 109 26.79 -40.67 -14.76
CA GLU A 109 27.11 -42.06 -15.15
C GLU A 109 26.34 -42.51 -16.40
N LEU A 110 26.16 -41.62 -17.38
CA LEU A 110 25.41 -41.83 -18.60
C LEU A 110 26.19 -41.46 -19.84
N SER A 111 25.86 -42.03 -21.00
CA SER A 111 26.36 -41.49 -22.26
C SER A 111 25.69 -40.15 -22.61
N PRO A 112 26.38 -39.22 -23.33
CA PRO A 112 25.77 -37.91 -23.70
C PRO A 112 24.46 -38.04 -24.47
N ALA A 113 24.31 -39.04 -25.32
CA ALA A 113 23.08 -39.31 -26.04
C ALA A 113 21.93 -39.78 -25.11
N GLN A 114 22.24 -40.60 -24.12
CA GLN A 114 21.26 -41.05 -23.11
C GLN A 114 20.87 -39.89 -22.21
N LEU A 115 21.79 -39.04 -21.79
CA LEU A 115 21.51 -37.84 -21.00
C LEU A 115 20.53 -36.93 -21.73
N GLN A 116 20.77 -36.57 -22.99
CA GLN A 116 19.89 -35.76 -23.81
C GLN A 116 18.48 -36.37 -23.94
N ARG A 117 18.42 -37.72 -24.16
CA ARG A 117 17.13 -38.41 -24.24
C ARG A 117 16.35 -38.35 -22.94
N ARG A 118 17.01 -38.58 -21.78
CA ARG A 118 16.36 -38.56 -20.47
C ARG A 118 15.88 -37.15 -20.11
N LEU A 119 16.69 -36.12 -20.35
CA LEU A 119 16.30 -34.71 -20.16
C LEU A 119 15.06 -34.33 -21.01
N ARG A 120 15.09 -34.73 -22.31
CA ARG A 120 13.94 -34.46 -23.21
C ARG A 120 12.67 -35.17 -22.74
N ASN A 121 12.79 -36.44 -22.34
CA ASN A 121 11.65 -37.21 -21.86
C ASN A 121 11.13 -36.64 -20.53
N GLY A 122 11.99 -36.28 -19.62
CA GLY A 122 11.62 -35.67 -18.33
C GLY A 122 10.92 -34.33 -18.49
N ARG A 123 11.40 -33.45 -19.37
CA ARG A 123 10.74 -32.17 -19.69
C ARG A 123 9.35 -32.38 -20.27
N ARG A 124 9.21 -33.31 -21.24
CA ARG A 124 7.89 -33.68 -21.80
C ARG A 124 6.96 -34.28 -20.75
N ALA A 125 7.48 -35.11 -19.86
CA ALA A 125 6.71 -35.68 -18.76
C ALA A 125 6.21 -34.60 -17.80
N LYS A 126 7.06 -33.64 -17.43
CA LYS A 126 6.71 -32.48 -16.61
C LYS A 126 5.62 -31.65 -17.26
N GLU A 127 5.77 -31.28 -18.53
CA GLU A 127 4.76 -30.53 -19.31
C GLU A 127 3.42 -31.27 -19.36
N ARG A 128 3.43 -32.58 -19.65
CA ARG A 128 2.21 -33.39 -19.71
C ARG A 128 1.52 -33.52 -18.36
N MET A 129 2.32 -33.67 -17.28
CA MET A 129 1.79 -33.77 -15.92
C MET A 129 1.17 -32.44 -15.46
N VAL A 130 1.77 -31.31 -15.81
CA VAL A 130 1.20 -29.98 -15.53
C VAL A 130 -0.06 -29.76 -16.35
N SER A 131 -0.03 -29.95 -17.67
CA SER A 131 -1.15 -29.68 -18.58
C SER A 131 -2.39 -30.49 -18.23
N ALA A 132 -2.24 -31.79 -17.87
CA ALA A 132 -3.34 -32.63 -17.48
C ALA A 132 -4.01 -32.24 -16.15
N ASN A 133 -3.30 -31.50 -15.30
CA ASN A 133 -3.78 -31.09 -13.97
C ASN A 133 -4.19 -29.62 -13.86
N LEU A 134 -4.22 -28.84 -14.97
CA LEU A 134 -4.65 -27.44 -14.95
C LEU A 134 -6.11 -27.28 -14.48
N ARG A 135 -6.97 -28.27 -14.75
CA ARG A 135 -8.35 -28.27 -14.24
C ARG A 135 -8.44 -28.30 -12.73
N LEU A 136 -7.47 -28.95 -12.05
CA LEU A 136 -7.38 -28.94 -10.59
C LEU A 136 -7.02 -27.51 -10.10
N VAL A 137 -6.08 -26.82 -10.77
CA VAL A 137 -5.73 -25.43 -10.43
C VAL A 137 -6.97 -24.54 -10.49
N VAL A 138 -7.74 -24.61 -11.57
CA VAL A 138 -8.99 -23.84 -11.73
C VAL A 138 -9.97 -24.10 -10.60
N SER A 139 -10.14 -25.36 -10.20
CA SER A 139 -11.07 -25.75 -9.12
C SER A 139 -10.67 -25.17 -7.77
N VAL A 140 -9.37 -25.01 -7.52
CA VAL A 140 -8.84 -24.37 -6.32
C VAL A 140 -8.94 -22.85 -6.43
N ALA A 141 -8.52 -22.25 -7.55
CA ALA A 141 -8.50 -20.81 -7.78
C ALA A 141 -9.90 -20.18 -7.65
N LYS A 142 -10.94 -20.85 -8.12
CA LYS A 142 -12.35 -20.40 -7.98
C LYS A 142 -12.76 -20.08 -6.53
N LYS A 143 -12.13 -20.70 -5.53
CA LYS A 143 -12.43 -20.45 -4.11
C LYS A 143 -11.86 -19.12 -3.61
N TYR A 144 -10.95 -18.52 -4.37
CA TYR A 144 -10.21 -17.30 -4.02
C TYR A 144 -10.59 -16.08 -4.88
N THR A 145 -11.56 -16.22 -5.78
CA THR A 145 -12.17 -15.10 -6.50
C THR A 145 -12.70 -14.07 -5.52
N LYS A 146 -12.79 -12.88 -5.60
CA LYS A 146 -13.22 -11.83 -4.63
C LYS A 146 -12.11 -11.42 -3.63
N ARG A 147 -10.84 -11.61 -4.01
CA ARG A 147 -9.69 -11.20 -3.19
C ARG A 147 -8.79 -10.17 -3.88
N ASN A 148 -9.38 -9.26 -4.66
CA ASN A 148 -8.67 -8.21 -5.41
C ASN A 148 -7.57 -8.77 -6.33
N MET A 149 -7.82 -9.95 -6.90
CA MET A 149 -7.01 -10.55 -7.96
C MET A 149 -7.95 -11.18 -8.99
N GLU A 150 -7.60 -11.02 -10.24
CA GLU A 150 -8.33 -11.61 -11.35
C GLU A 150 -8.22 -13.14 -11.35
N LEU A 151 -9.24 -13.82 -11.87
CA LEU A 151 -9.26 -15.30 -11.89
C LEU A 151 -8.09 -15.86 -12.70
N LEU A 152 -7.74 -15.25 -13.83
CA LEU A 152 -6.63 -15.72 -14.66
C LEU A 152 -5.29 -15.58 -13.91
N ASP A 153 -5.07 -14.50 -13.20
CA ASP A 153 -3.87 -14.31 -12.37
C ASP A 153 -3.77 -15.34 -11.25
N LEU A 154 -4.89 -15.62 -10.57
CA LEU A 154 -4.95 -16.68 -9.56
C LEU A 154 -4.62 -18.06 -10.14
N ILE A 155 -5.08 -18.33 -11.37
CA ILE A 155 -4.76 -19.58 -12.08
C ILE A 155 -3.28 -19.64 -12.43
N GLN A 156 -2.66 -18.55 -12.90
CA GLN A 156 -1.23 -18.54 -13.23
C GLN A 156 -0.37 -18.78 -11.99
N GLU A 157 -0.66 -18.09 -10.90
CA GLU A 157 0.06 -18.29 -9.62
C GLU A 157 -0.16 -19.70 -9.06
N GLY A 158 -1.37 -20.22 -9.19
CA GLY A 158 -1.68 -21.61 -8.84
C GLY A 158 -0.92 -22.60 -9.72
N THR A 159 -0.73 -22.30 -11.02
CA THR A 159 0.05 -23.13 -11.95
C THR A 159 1.53 -23.15 -11.59
N ILE A 160 2.10 -22.03 -11.15
CA ILE A 160 3.48 -21.98 -10.61
C ILE A 160 3.58 -22.90 -9.38
N GLY A 161 2.57 -22.87 -8.51
CA GLY A 161 2.47 -23.80 -7.38
C GLY A 161 2.38 -25.25 -7.83
N LEU A 162 1.56 -25.56 -8.86
CA LEU A 162 1.42 -26.90 -9.44
C LEU A 162 2.77 -27.40 -9.99
N VAL A 163 3.52 -26.57 -10.72
CA VAL A 163 4.86 -26.93 -11.24
C VAL A 163 5.79 -27.38 -10.11
N ARG A 164 5.84 -26.62 -9.01
CA ARG A 164 6.62 -27.01 -7.83
C ARG A 164 6.12 -28.32 -7.20
N GLY A 165 4.80 -28.54 -7.21
CA GLY A 165 4.20 -29.79 -6.76
C GLY A 165 4.61 -30.98 -7.63
N VAL A 166 4.68 -30.81 -8.96
CA VAL A 166 5.15 -31.83 -9.91
C VAL A 166 6.63 -32.15 -9.68
N GLU A 167 7.48 -31.17 -9.48
CA GLU A 167 8.92 -31.34 -9.24
C GLU A 167 9.24 -32.12 -7.95
N LYS A 168 8.41 -31.93 -6.92
CA LYS A 168 8.59 -32.54 -5.59
C LYS A 168 7.74 -33.76 -5.36
N PHE A 169 6.98 -34.22 -6.37
CA PHE A 169 6.12 -35.37 -6.23
C PHE A 169 6.90 -36.67 -6.15
N ASP A 170 6.59 -37.50 -5.16
CA ASP A 170 7.18 -38.82 -4.99
C ASP A 170 6.12 -39.92 -5.27
N PRO A 171 6.22 -40.56 -6.44
CA PRO A 171 5.27 -41.61 -6.83
C PRO A 171 5.43 -42.91 -6.02
N SER A 172 6.53 -43.10 -5.29
CA SER A 172 6.75 -44.33 -4.50
C SER A 172 5.85 -44.41 -3.27
N ARG A 173 5.31 -43.29 -2.80
CA ARG A 173 4.44 -43.18 -1.62
C ARG A 173 3.00 -43.70 -1.84
N GLY A 174 2.62 -44.02 -3.06
CA GLY A 174 1.30 -44.59 -3.38
C GLY A 174 0.10 -43.64 -3.31
N TYR A 175 0.32 -42.37 -2.98
CA TYR A 175 -0.76 -41.36 -2.96
C TYR A 175 -1.05 -40.80 -4.34
N LYS A 176 -2.31 -40.40 -4.60
CA LYS A 176 -2.69 -39.69 -5.82
C LYS A 176 -2.01 -38.34 -5.87
N PHE A 177 -1.57 -37.96 -7.08
CA PHE A 177 -0.92 -36.66 -7.30
C PHE A 177 -1.79 -35.48 -6.86
N SER A 178 -3.10 -35.51 -7.10
CA SER A 178 -4.05 -34.44 -6.76
C SER A 178 -4.03 -34.07 -5.28
N THR A 179 -3.86 -35.04 -4.36
CA THR A 179 -3.82 -34.80 -2.91
C THR A 179 -2.61 -33.98 -2.52
N TYR A 180 -1.46 -34.26 -3.14
CA TYR A 180 -0.21 -33.54 -2.89
C TYR A 180 -0.19 -32.17 -3.59
N ALA A 181 -0.60 -32.12 -4.85
CA ALA A 181 -0.62 -30.89 -5.67
C ALA A 181 -1.55 -29.82 -5.08
N TYR A 182 -2.67 -30.21 -4.45
CA TYR A 182 -3.60 -29.26 -3.83
C TYR A 182 -2.91 -28.30 -2.85
N TRP A 183 -1.99 -28.80 -2.01
CA TRP A 183 -1.27 -27.99 -1.04
C TRP A 183 -0.34 -26.97 -1.70
N TRP A 184 0.37 -27.36 -2.76
CA TRP A 184 1.25 -26.48 -3.50
C TRP A 184 0.51 -25.41 -4.28
N ILE A 185 -0.61 -25.79 -4.92
CA ILE A 185 -1.49 -24.87 -5.62
C ILE A 185 -2.04 -23.84 -4.62
N ARG A 186 -2.58 -24.30 -3.51
CA ARG A 186 -3.11 -23.43 -2.46
C ARG A 186 -2.03 -22.48 -1.91
N GLN A 187 -0.83 -23.00 -1.66
CA GLN A 187 0.29 -22.20 -1.17
C GLN A 187 0.69 -21.13 -2.19
N GLY A 188 0.77 -21.46 -3.48
CA GLY A 188 1.05 -20.50 -4.55
C GLY A 188 0.02 -19.37 -4.58
N ILE A 189 -1.27 -19.72 -4.61
CA ILE A 189 -2.37 -18.74 -4.63
C ILE A 189 -2.39 -17.87 -3.39
N THR A 190 -2.29 -18.44 -2.18
CA THR A 190 -2.35 -17.65 -0.95
C THR A 190 -1.15 -16.73 -0.79
N ARG A 191 0.02 -17.16 -1.21
CA ARG A 191 1.23 -16.32 -1.23
C ARG A 191 1.07 -15.17 -2.22
N ALA A 192 0.60 -15.43 -3.44
CA ALA A 192 0.36 -14.41 -4.45
C ALA A 192 -0.66 -13.36 -3.98
N ILE A 193 -1.76 -13.79 -3.35
CA ILE A 193 -2.73 -12.86 -2.76
C ILE A 193 -2.06 -11.97 -1.71
N SER A 194 -1.21 -12.52 -0.83
CA SER A 194 -0.53 -11.72 0.19
C SER A 194 0.46 -10.71 -0.41
N GLU A 195 1.08 -11.06 -1.54
CA GLU A 195 2.14 -10.26 -2.16
C GLU A 195 1.63 -9.26 -3.21
N LYS A 196 0.57 -9.62 -3.97
CA LYS A 196 0.17 -8.92 -5.20
C LYS A 196 -1.25 -8.34 -5.19
N SER A 197 -2.12 -8.69 -4.22
CA SER A 197 -3.52 -8.26 -4.21
C SER A 197 -3.74 -6.79 -3.86
N ARG A 198 -2.69 -6.07 -3.46
CA ARG A 198 -2.77 -4.68 -3.00
C ARG A 198 -1.94 -3.77 -3.87
N THR A 199 -2.46 -2.57 -4.16
CA THR A 199 -1.71 -1.51 -4.85
C THR A 199 -0.45 -1.13 -4.07
N ILE A 200 -0.55 -0.99 -2.75
CA ILE A 200 0.59 -0.79 -1.86
C ILE A 200 0.83 -2.12 -1.14
N ARG A 201 1.97 -2.76 -1.47
CA ARG A 201 2.36 -4.05 -0.87
C ARG A 201 2.55 -3.94 0.64
N LEU A 202 2.00 -4.90 1.38
CA LEU A 202 2.24 -5.05 2.82
C LEU A 202 3.18 -6.23 3.10
N PRO A 203 3.99 -6.16 4.16
CA PRO A 203 4.76 -7.31 4.64
C PRO A 203 3.85 -8.47 5.03
N ILE A 204 4.35 -9.70 4.90
CA ILE A 204 3.56 -10.94 5.14
C ILE A 204 3.03 -10.99 6.58
N HIS A 205 3.86 -10.64 7.58
CA HIS A 205 3.45 -10.65 8.99
C HIS A 205 2.27 -9.71 9.27
N ILE A 206 2.23 -8.53 8.63
CA ILE A 206 1.07 -7.61 8.75
C ILE A 206 -0.19 -8.23 8.14
N THR A 207 -0.04 -8.92 7.00
CA THR A 207 -1.17 -9.61 6.36
C THR A 207 -1.69 -10.76 7.23
N GLU A 208 -0.81 -11.46 7.94
CA GLU A 208 -1.19 -12.52 8.90
C GLU A 208 -1.96 -11.94 10.09
N VAL A 209 -1.47 -10.84 10.68
CA VAL A 209 -2.18 -10.12 11.76
C VAL A 209 -3.56 -9.65 11.28
N LEU A 210 -3.67 -9.11 10.07
CA LEU A 210 -4.96 -8.70 9.48
C LEU A 210 -5.92 -9.88 9.28
N ASN A 211 -5.42 -11.04 8.87
CA ASN A 211 -6.25 -12.23 8.72
C ASN A 211 -6.75 -12.73 10.09
N ARG A 212 -5.91 -12.68 11.13
CA ARG A 212 -6.31 -12.97 12.51
C ARG A 212 -7.36 -11.99 13.01
N LEU A 213 -7.13 -10.68 12.83
CA LEU A 213 -8.09 -9.63 13.15
C LEU A 213 -9.48 -9.88 12.52
N LYS A 214 -9.52 -10.15 11.21
CA LYS A 214 -10.76 -10.44 10.49
C LYS A 214 -11.44 -11.72 11.01
N LYS A 215 -10.67 -12.73 11.41
CA LYS A 215 -11.20 -13.96 11.99
C LYS A 215 -11.82 -13.68 13.37
N SER A 216 -11.06 -13.06 14.28
CA SER A 216 -11.53 -12.70 15.62
C SER A 216 -12.73 -11.76 15.59
N GLN A 217 -12.75 -10.79 14.67
CA GLN A 217 -13.89 -9.90 14.46
C GLN A 217 -15.17 -10.67 14.11
N ARG A 218 -15.09 -11.64 13.19
CA ARG A 218 -16.26 -12.45 12.80
C ARG A 218 -16.75 -13.32 13.98
N GLU A 219 -15.83 -13.96 14.69
CA GLU A 219 -16.16 -14.82 15.81
C GLU A 219 -16.78 -14.03 16.98
N LEU A 220 -16.20 -12.86 17.30
CA LEU A 220 -16.76 -11.98 18.32
C LEU A 220 -18.11 -11.40 17.89
N SER A 221 -18.23 -10.92 16.65
CA SER A 221 -19.53 -10.40 16.15
C SER A 221 -20.63 -11.43 16.21
N GLN A 222 -20.31 -12.69 15.88
CA GLN A 222 -21.29 -13.78 15.95
C GLN A 222 -21.71 -14.10 17.39
N ARG A 223 -20.80 -13.98 18.36
CA ARG A 223 -21.08 -14.28 19.78
C ARG A 223 -21.73 -13.11 20.52
N LEU A 224 -21.36 -11.86 20.14
CA LEU A 224 -21.87 -10.65 20.80
C LEU A 224 -23.16 -10.12 20.16
N GLY A 225 -23.49 -10.51 18.93
CA GLY A 225 -24.60 -9.94 18.16
C GLY A 225 -24.40 -8.50 17.71
N ARG A 226 -23.22 -7.92 17.90
CA ARG A 226 -22.80 -6.56 17.50
C ARG A 226 -21.38 -6.54 16.98
N THR A 227 -20.98 -5.43 16.38
CA THR A 227 -19.57 -5.21 15.99
C THR A 227 -18.72 -5.03 17.25
N PRO A 228 -17.59 -5.78 17.41
CA PRO A 228 -16.68 -5.63 18.53
C PRO A 228 -15.92 -4.29 18.43
N THR A 229 -15.61 -3.70 19.58
CA THR A 229 -14.77 -2.50 19.66
C THR A 229 -13.31 -2.82 19.36
N VAL A 230 -12.51 -1.80 19.06
CA VAL A 230 -11.07 -1.98 18.78
C VAL A 230 -10.33 -2.55 20.00
N VAL A 231 -10.75 -2.17 21.20
CA VAL A 231 -10.19 -2.69 22.47
C VAL A 231 -10.49 -4.17 22.65
N GLU A 232 -11.71 -4.61 22.37
CA GLU A 232 -12.08 -6.02 22.40
C GLU A 232 -11.31 -6.84 21.35
N LEU A 233 -11.13 -6.27 20.15
CA LEU A 233 -10.36 -6.91 19.08
C LEU A 233 -8.87 -7.00 19.40
N SER A 234 -8.26 -5.97 19.98
CA SER A 234 -6.85 -6.00 20.38
C SER A 234 -6.59 -7.04 21.43
N ALA A 235 -7.43 -7.11 22.47
CA ALA A 235 -7.34 -8.14 23.49
C ALA A 235 -7.50 -9.55 22.90
N ALA A 236 -8.47 -9.75 22.00
CA ALA A 236 -8.70 -11.04 21.36
C ALA A 236 -7.54 -11.50 20.47
N VAL A 237 -6.89 -10.62 19.74
CA VAL A 237 -5.82 -10.99 18.79
C VAL A 237 -4.48 -11.19 19.49
N ALA A 238 -4.13 -10.33 20.44
CA ALA A 238 -2.82 -10.38 21.09
C ALA A 238 -2.74 -11.45 22.18
N LEU A 239 -3.81 -11.64 22.94
CA LEU A 239 -3.79 -12.51 24.10
C LEU A 239 -4.35 -13.91 23.84
N ASP A 240 -5.06 -14.13 22.73
CA ASP A 240 -5.62 -15.45 22.38
C ASP A 240 -4.51 -16.48 22.09
N GLU A 241 -3.37 -16.03 21.56
CA GLU A 241 -2.18 -16.86 21.34
C GLU A 241 -1.52 -17.30 22.67
N GLU A 242 -1.51 -16.41 23.67
CA GLU A 242 -0.89 -16.71 24.98
C GLU A 242 -1.78 -17.56 25.87
N GLN A 243 -3.10 -17.41 25.77
CA GLN A 243 -4.08 -18.04 26.70
C GLN A 243 -4.92 -19.16 26.06
N GLY A 244 -4.56 -19.63 24.87
CA GLY A 244 -5.17 -20.81 24.25
C GLY A 244 -6.68 -20.71 23.98
N GLY A 245 -7.16 -19.55 23.52
CA GLY A 245 -8.57 -19.37 23.11
C GLY A 245 -9.53 -18.91 24.20
N GLY A 246 -9.03 -18.63 25.42
CA GLY A 246 -9.85 -18.22 26.56
C GLY A 246 -10.38 -16.80 26.53
N VAL A 247 -9.68 -15.90 25.83
CA VAL A 247 -9.97 -14.45 25.84
C VAL A 247 -11.33 -14.09 25.23
N HIS A 248 -11.71 -14.76 24.15
CA HIS A 248 -13.04 -14.60 23.56
C HIS A 248 -14.18 -14.90 24.56
N GLY A 249 -13.99 -15.93 25.40
CA GLY A 249 -14.94 -16.30 26.47
C GLY A 249 -15.05 -15.22 27.54
N VAL A 250 -13.93 -14.61 27.94
CA VAL A 250 -13.88 -13.54 28.95
C VAL A 250 -14.60 -12.29 28.42
N ILE A 251 -14.33 -11.88 27.18
CA ILE A 251 -14.98 -10.72 26.53
C ILE A 251 -16.50 -10.91 26.46
N VAL A 252 -16.97 -12.10 26.06
CA VAL A 252 -18.39 -12.42 25.97
C VAL A 252 -19.06 -12.41 27.34
N ARG A 253 -18.38 -12.94 28.38
CA ARG A 253 -18.87 -12.93 29.74
C ARG A 253 -19.02 -11.52 30.27
N LEU A 254 -17.98 -10.70 30.16
CA LEU A 254 -18.00 -9.29 30.57
C LEU A 254 -19.11 -8.50 29.88
N ASN A 255 -19.27 -8.70 28.58
CA ASN A 255 -20.34 -8.04 27.84
C ASN A 255 -21.74 -8.43 28.32
N ARG A 256 -21.93 -9.69 28.74
CA ARG A 256 -23.19 -10.17 29.28
C ARG A 256 -23.45 -9.62 30.69
N GLU A 257 -22.41 -9.51 31.51
CA GLU A 257 -22.51 -8.97 32.88
C GLU A 257 -22.74 -7.48 32.91
N LEU A 258 -22.06 -6.74 32.03
CA LEU A 258 -22.13 -5.27 31.98
C LEU A 258 -23.31 -4.73 31.14
N GLY A 259 -23.82 -5.51 30.19
CA GLY A 259 -24.86 -5.06 29.24
C GLY A 259 -24.36 -4.05 28.19
N HIS A 260 -23.09 -3.67 28.22
CA HIS A 260 -22.44 -2.75 27.28
C HIS A 260 -21.00 -3.20 26.97
N ALA A 261 -20.36 -2.52 26.00
CA ALA A 261 -18.96 -2.80 25.68
C ALA A 261 -18.04 -2.49 26.89
N PRO A 262 -17.16 -3.44 27.29
CA PRO A 262 -16.24 -3.23 28.41
C PRO A 262 -15.25 -2.12 28.11
N THR A 263 -14.92 -1.33 29.14
CA THR A 263 -13.87 -0.31 29.08
C THR A 263 -12.49 -0.97 29.14
N MET A 264 -11.42 -0.21 28.80
CA MET A 264 -10.05 -0.69 28.90
C MET A 264 -9.68 -1.19 30.30
N ALA A 265 -10.05 -0.44 31.34
CA ALA A 265 -9.83 -0.80 32.74
C ALA A 265 -10.50 -2.12 33.13
N GLN A 266 -11.75 -2.31 32.75
CA GLN A 266 -12.50 -3.54 33.02
C GLN A 266 -11.92 -4.76 32.29
N LEU A 267 -11.47 -4.58 31.04
CA LEU A 267 -10.80 -5.63 30.28
C LEU A 267 -9.42 -5.95 30.88
N ALA A 268 -8.63 -4.97 31.25
CA ALA A 268 -7.33 -5.15 31.87
C ALA A 268 -7.45 -5.93 33.19
N GLN A 269 -8.42 -5.56 34.04
CA GLN A 269 -8.70 -6.26 35.28
C GLN A 269 -9.14 -7.71 35.07
N ALA A 270 -10.03 -7.95 34.11
CA ALA A 270 -10.52 -9.32 33.81
C ALA A 270 -9.45 -10.23 33.18
N LEU A 271 -8.46 -9.66 32.52
CA LEU A 271 -7.36 -10.37 31.87
C LEU A 271 -6.10 -10.43 32.74
N ASN A 272 -6.14 -9.85 33.96
CA ASN A 272 -4.98 -9.73 34.87
C ASN A 272 -3.76 -9.06 34.20
N ARG A 273 -4.00 -7.98 33.43
CA ARG A 273 -2.97 -7.18 32.76
C ARG A 273 -3.02 -5.73 33.22
N SER A 274 -1.94 -4.98 32.97
CA SER A 274 -1.94 -3.54 33.22
C SER A 274 -2.77 -2.79 32.17
N GLU A 275 -3.33 -1.64 32.52
CA GLU A 275 -4.03 -0.79 31.55
C GLU A 275 -3.09 -0.28 30.45
N GLU A 276 -1.81 -0.09 30.79
CA GLU A 276 -0.77 0.35 29.84
C GLU A 276 -0.53 -0.72 28.76
N ASP A 277 -0.48 -1.99 29.12
CA ASP A 277 -0.33 -3.10 28.15
C ASP A 277 -1.51 -3.15 27.19
N VAL A 278 -2.74 -3.05 27.69
CA VAL A 278 -3.96 -3.07 26.84
C VAL A 278 -4.00 -1.83 25.92
N ASN A 279 -3.54 -0.70 26.41
CA ASN A 279 -3.47 0.53 25.63
C ASN A 279 -2.44 0.43 24.51
N THR A 280 -1.26 -0.13 24.79
CA THR A 280 -0.21 -0.38 23.79
C THR A 280 -0.70 -1.33 22.70
N LEU A 281 -1.30 -2.47 23.07
CA LEU A 281 -1.89 -3.43 22.13
C LEU A 281 -2.99 -2.78 21.27
N THR A 282 -3.81 -1.92 21.89
CA THR A 282 -4.87 -1.21 21.15
C THR A 282 -4.29 -0.22 20.14
N SER A 283 -3.21 0.47 20.49
CA SER A 283 -2.48 1.38 19.58
C SER A 283 -1.88 0.62 18.40
N GLU A 284 -1.20 -0.50 18.68
CA GLU A 284 -0.61 -1.35 17.63
C GLU A 284 -1.68 -1.87 16.65
N VAL A 285 -2.82 -2.33 17.16
CA VAL A 285 -3.92 -2.81 16.31
C VAL A 285 -4.53 -1.67 15.50
N LYS A 286 -4.69 -0.47 16.07
CA LYS A 286 -5.12 0.73 15.32
C LYS A 286 -4.16 1.05 14.18
N ASP A 287 -2.87 1.03 14.43
CA ASP A 287 -1.84 1.28 13.41
C ASP A 287 -1.89 0.24 12.29
N VAL A 288 -2.04 -1.04 12.63
CA VAL A 288 -2.21 -2.10 11.63
C VAL A 288 -3.47 -1.87 10.79
N ILE A 289 -4.58 -1.49 11.41
CA ILE A 289 -5.84 -1.18 10.71
C ILE A 289 -5.66 0.02 9.78
N CYS A 290 -5.01 1.09 10.23
CA CYS A 290 -4.71 2.26 9.40
C CYS A 290 -3.85 1.90 8.19
N ARG A 291 -2.77 1.15 8.38
CA ARG A 291 -1.90 0.67 7.29
C ARG A 291 -2.62 -0.31 6.34
N ALA A 292 -3.65 -0.98 6.82
CA ALA A 292 -4.43 -1.94 6.04
C ALA A 292 -5.49 -1.31 5.14
N ARG A 293 -5.76 -0.02 5.25
CA ARG A 293 -6.70 0.69 4.38
C ARG A 293 -6.25 0.59 2.93
N GLN A 294 -7.21 0.40 2.04
CA GLN A 294 -6.94 0.40 0.60
C GLN A 294 -7.10 1.82 0.07
N PRO A 295 -6.25 2.24 -0.88
CA PRO A 295 -6.45 3.50 -1.58
C PRO A 295 -7.78 3.46 -2.36
N VAL A 296 -8.43 4.61 -2.45
CA VAL A 296 -9.64 4.82 -3.24
C VAL A 296 -9.23 5.36 -4.61
N SER A 297 -9.96 5.01 -5.67
CA SER A 297 -9.71 5.56 -7.00
C SER A 297 -10.04 7.05 -7.04
N LEU A 298 -9.17 7.84 -7.68
CA LEU A 298 -9.42 9.26 -7.94
C LEU A 298 -10.51 9.48 -8.98
N ASP A 299 -10.74 8.49 -9.86
CA ASP A 299 -11.78 8.52 -10.88
C ASP A 299 -13.16 8.12 -10.34
N LEU A 300 -13.27 7.90 -9.01
CA LEU A 300 -14.54 7.59 -8.39
C LEU A 300 -15.49 8.77 -8.54
N GLN A 301 -16.64 8.55 -9.16
CA GLN A 301 -17.70 9.55 -9.26
C GLN A 301 -18.35 9.77 -7.90
N VAL A 302 -18.48 11.04 -7.51
CA VAL A 302 -19.03 11.47 -6.21
C VAL A 302 -20.32 12.26 -6.46
N GLY A 303 -21.44 11.77 -5.96
CA GLY A 303 -22.75 12.41 -6.07
C GLY A 303 -23.79 11.58 -6.83
N ASP A 304 -25.07 11.85 -6.57
CA ASP A 304 -26.19 11.25 -7.29
C ASP A 304 -26.44 12.03 -8.60
N GLY A 305 -25.80 11.59 -9.69
CA GLY A 305 -26.08 12.11 -11.02
C GLY A 305 -25.12 13.18 -11.56
N ASP A 306 -24.06 13.51 -10.84
CA ASP A 306 -23.01 14.39 -11.31
C ASP A 306 -21.80 13.57 -11.80
N ASP A 307 -21.29 13.92 -12.97
CA ASP A 307 -20.09 13.29 -13.56
C ASP A 307 -18.78 13.75 -12.88
N THR A 308 -18.86 14.33 -11.67
CA THR A 308 -17.71 14.90 -10.94
C THR A 308 -16.86 13.79 -10.34
N ALA A 309 -15.60 13.68 -10.76
CA ALA A 309 -14.65 12.73 -10.20
C ALA A 309 -14.10 13.23 -8.85
N LEU A 310 -13.73 12.28 -7.97
CA LEU A 310 -13.10 12.61 -6.68
C LEU A 310 -11.84 13.48 -6.85
N GLN A 311 -11.11 13.31 -7.94
CA GLN A 311 -9.92 14.11 -8.29
C GLN A 311 -10.24 15.61 -8.40
N GLU A 312 -11.42 15.98 -8.91
CA GLU A 312 -11.81 17.39 -9.12
C GLU A 312 -12.13 18.10 -7.79
N LEU A 313 -12.46 17.33 -6.74
CA LEU A 313 -12.73 17.85 -5.41
C LEU A 313 -11.48 18.03 -4.56
N LEU A 314 -10.34 17.50 -4.98
CA LEU A 314 -9.10 17.59 -4.22
C LEU A 314 -8.37 18.89 -4.53
N CYS A 315 -8.16 19.70 -3.49
CA CYS A 315 -7.35 20.90 -3.58
C CYS A 315 -5.86 20.57 -3.70
N HIS A 316 -5.16 21.34 -4.50
CA HIS A 316 -3.70 21.26 -4.57
C HIS A 316 -3.08 21.88 -3.30
N GLU A 317 -2.09 21.22 -2.69
CA GLU A 317 -1.40 21.71 -1.47
C GLU A 317 -0.32 22.77 -1.78
N GLY A 318 -0.01 23.02 -3.05
CA GLY A 318 0.96 24.01 -3.46
C GLY A 318 0.41 25.45 -3.45
N PRO A 319 1.28 26.45 -3.55
CA PRO A 319 0.86 27.85 -3.65
C PRO A 319 -0.06 28.03 -4.86
N ALA A 320 -1.12 28.82 -4.69
CA ALA A 320 -1.99 29.15 -5.79
C ALA A 320 -1.23 29.96 -6.87
N PRO A 321 -1.63 29.91 -8.14
CA PRO A 321 -0.99 30.69 -9.20
C PRO A 321 -0.90 32.19 -8.87
N ASN A 322 -1.91 32.71 -8.17
CA ASN A 322 -1.92 34.10 -7.70
C ASN A 322 -0.80 34.36 -6.68
N ASP A 323 -0.61 33.46 -5.69
CA ASP A 323 0.44 33.62 -4.66
C ASP A 323 1.85 33.64 -5.29
N VAL A 324 2.04 32.87 -6.37
CA VAL A 324 3.32 32.85 -7.12
C VAL A 324 3.55 34.18 -7.82
N VAL A 325 2.53 34.69 -8.53
CA VAL A 325 2.60 35.98 -9.23
C VAL A 325 2.78 37.12 -8.24
N ASP A 326 2.02 37.15 -7.16
CA ASP A 326 2.13 38.17 -6.10
C ASP A 326 3.53 38.15 -5.48
N GLY A 327 4.10 36.95 -5.27
CA GLY A 327 5.46 36.80 -4.79
C GLY A 327 6.53 37.30 -5.79
N GLU A 328 6.32 37.14 -7.08
CA GLU A 328 7.19 37.67 -8.13
C GLU A 328 7.06 39.20 -8.26
N CYS A 329 5.84 39.74 -8.23
CA CYS A 329 5.57 41.18 -8.20
C CYS A 329 6.20 41.81 -6.95
N LEU A 330 6.02 41.24 -5.77
CA LEU A 330 6.63 41.70 -4.52
C LEU A 330 8.17 41.77 -4.62
N LYS A 331 8.81 40.74 -5.22
CA LYS A 331 10.27 40.78 -5.47
C LYS A 331 10.68 41.92 -6.37
N SER A 332 9.95 42.09 -7.48
CA SER A 332 10.21 43.18 -8.44
C SER A 332 10.06 44.56 -7.79
N ASP A 333 8.99 44.77 -7.02
CA ASP A 333 8.74 46.01 -6.31
C ASP A 333 9.75 46.29 -5.22
N MET A 334 10.14 45.24 -4.47
CA MET A 334 11.24 45.35 -3.50
C MET A 334 12.56 45.72 -4.14
N GLU A 335 12.90 45.15 -5.31
CA GLU A 335 14.12 45.51 -6.06
C GLU A 335 14.06 46.93 -6.56
N ALA A 336 12.91 47.39 -7.04
CA ALA A 336 12.71 48.80 -7.50
C ALA A 336 12.86 49.78 -6.34
N VAL A 337 12.32 49.49 -5.16
CA VAL A 337 12.44 50.32 -3.98
C VAL A 337 13.88 50.31 -3.44
N LEU A 338 14.53 49.15 -3.41
CA LEU A 338 15.94 49.03 -2.99
C LEU A 338 16.88 49.76 -3.97
N GLY A 339 16.52 49.82 -5.25
CA GLY A 339 17.28 50.55 -6.27
C GLY A 339 17.26 52.07 -6.10
N GLN A 340 16.31 52.65 -5.35
CA GLN A 340 16.25 54.07 -5.02
C GLN A 340 17.20 54.47 -3.89
N LEU A 341 17.74 53.47 -3.16
CA LEU A 341 18.67 53.72 -2.07
C LEU A 341 20.11 53.90 -2.58
N PRO A 342 20.96 54.65 -1.84
CA PRO A 342 22.39 54.69 -2.13
C PRO A 342 22.99 53.29 -2.18
N HIS A 343 23.88 53.01 -3.14
CA HIS A 343 24.44 51.67 -3.40
C HIS A 343 24.93 50.94 -2.10
N LEU A 344 25.64 51.67 -1.25
CA LEU A 344 26.20 51.14 -0.01
C LEU A 344 25.09 50.66 1.00
N GLN A 345 23.98 51.40 1.06
CA GLN A 345 22.84 51.10 1.93
C GLN A 345 22.07 49.88 1.37
N CYS A 346 21.90 49.82 0.06
CA CYS A 346 21.26 48.69 -0.64
C CYS A 346 22.03 47.40 -0.39
N GLU A 347 23.36 47.41 -0.52
CA GLU A 347 24.18 46.22 -0.27
C GLU A 347 24.11 45.74 1.19
N VAL A 348 24.14 46.66 2.17
CA VAL A 348 24.01 46.33 3.58
C VAL A 348 22.69 45.61 3.88
N ILE A 349 21.56 46.07 3.31
CA ILE A 349 20.25 45.45 3.47
C ILE A 349 20.20 44.09 2.76
N LYS A 350 20.68 44.02 1.50
CA LYS A 350 20.70 42.72 0.79
C LYS A 350 21.48 41.65 1.51
N MET A 351 22.66 41.96 2.04
CA MET A 351 23.47 41.04 2.85
C MET A 351 22.85 40.73 4.20
N ARG A 352 22.14 41.67 4.82
CA ARG A 352 21.54 41.50 6.14
C ARG A 352 20.35 40.55 6.12
N TYR A 353 19.45 40.73 5.16
CA TYR A 353 18.20 39.99 5.06
C TYR A 353 18.25 38.84 4.03
N GLY A 354 19.34 38.70 3.29
CA GLY A 354 19.50 37.63 2.31
C GLY A 354 18.67 37.84 1.06
N ILE A 355 18.51 39.09 0.62
CA ILE A 355 17.74 39.45 -0.58
C ILE A 355 18.59 39.20 -1.85
N GLY A 356 18.03 38.52 -2.85
CA GLY A 356 18.73 38.12 -4.05
C GLY A 356 19.60 36.87 -3.83
N GLU A 357 20.84 36.88 -4.30
CA GLU A 357 21.78 35.74 -4.20
C GLU A 357 22.52 35.65 -2.84
N HIS A 358 22.28 36.60 -1.95
CA HIS A 358 22.99 36.70 -0.67
C HIS A 358 22.41 35.80 0.42
N LYS A 359 23.28 35.20 1.22
CA LYS A 359 22.85 34.54 2.47
C LYS A 359 22.76 35.58 3.59
N PRO A 360 21.76 35.48 4.49
CA PRO A 360 21.63 36.44 5.58
C PRO A 360 22.87 36.42 6.48
N MET A 361 23.48 37.60 6.70
CA MET A 361 24.72 37.76 7.46
C MET A 361 24.52 38.59 8.74
N SER A 362 25.41 38.35 9.71
CA SER A 362 25.46 39.17 10.93
C SER A 362 26.13 40.53 10.64
N LEU A 363 25.82 41.57 11.47
CA LEU A 363 26.41 42.90 11.33
C LEU A 363 27.95 42.90 11.34
N THR A 364 28.54 41.98 12.11
CA THR A 364 29.99 41.76 12.14
C THR A 364 30.51 41.13 10.86
N GLY A 365 29.74 40.21 10.25
CA GLY A 365 30.07 39.61 8.98
C GLY A 365 30.05 40.61 7.82
N ILE A 366 29.00 41.44 7.77
CA ILE A 366 28.86 42.51 6.78
C ILE A 366 29.99 43.54 6.95
N GLY A 367 30.35 43.93 8.20
CA GLY A 367 31.46 44.82 8.47
C GLY A 367 32.80 44.32 7.95
N ARG A 368 33.06 43.00 8.01
CA ARG A 368 34.25 42.36 7.42
C ARG A 368 34.26 42.41 5.91
N VAL A 369 33.12 42.12 5.28
CA VAL A 369 32.99 42.15 3.79
C VAL A 369 33.16 43.57 3.22
N LEU A 370 32.56 44.58 3.90
CA LEU A 370 32.56 45.95 3.42
C LEU A 370 33.71 46.79 4.03
N ASN A 371 34.62 46.17 4.81
CA ASN A 371 35.72 46.86 5.53
C ASN A 371 35.27 48.03 6.38
N MET A 372 34.20 47.86 7.14
CA MET A 372 33.60 48.87 8.00
C MET A 372 33.44 48.40 9.46
N SER A 373 33.38 49.33 10.43
CA SER A 373 33.08 49.01 11.81
C SER A 373 31.62 48.54 11.95
N ARG A 374 31.36 47.62 12.88
CA ARG A 374 30.02 47.10 13.20
C ARG A 374 29.02 48.24 13.48
N ASP A 375 29.47 49.28 14.20
CA ASP A 375 28.60 50.40 14.55
C ASP A 375 28.22 51.25 13.35
N ARG A 376 29.12 51.37 12.35
CA ARG A 376 28.83 52.04 11.10
C ARG A 376 27.82 51.27 10.26
N VAL A 377 27.92 49.92 10.20
CA VAL A 377 26.94 49.06 9.50
C VAL A 377 25.57 49.18 10.17
N ARG A 378 25.50 49.17 11.50
CA ARG A 378 24.27 49.37 12.29
C ARG A 378 23.61 50.70 12.04
N LYS A 379 24.44 51.81 11.93
CA LYS A 379 23.92 53.14 11.59
C LYS A 379 23.35 53.16 10.19
N LEU A 380 24.04 52.59 9.19
CA LEU A 380 23.56 52.48 7.85
C LEU A 380 22.25 51.66 7.72
N GLU A 381 22.14 50.55 8.41
CA GLU A 381 20.91 49.75 8.51
C GLU A 381 19.75 50.58 9.06
N LYS A 382 19.98 51.34 10.14
CA LYS A 382 18.96 52.20 10.76
C LYS A 382 18.53 53.35 9.84
N ASP A 383 19.49 54.01 9.20
CA ASP A 383 19.22 55.11 8.27
C ASP A 383 18.47 54.59 7.02
N CYS A 384 18.85 53.41 6.51
CA CYS A 384 18.17 52.75 5.42
C CYS A 384 16.71 52.38 5.78
N MET A 385 16.48 51.78 6.94
CA MET A 385 15.14 51.46 7.41
C MET A 385 14.27 52.70 7.63
N ALA A 386 14.84 53.83 8.00
CA ALA A 386 14.14 55.12 8.08
C ALA A 386 13.73 55.61 6.70
N SER A 387 14.63 55.54 5.70
CA SER A 387 14.35 55.93 4.33
C SER A 387 13.27 55.01 3.69
N LEU A 388 13.34 53.70 3.93
CA LEU A 388 12.37 52.76 3.43
C LEU A 388 10.96 52.97 4.00
N ARG A 389 10.83 53.47 5.24
CA ARG A 389 9.53 53.78 5.84
C ARG A 389 8.77 54.89 5.07
N HIS A 390 9.47 55.79 4.40
CA HIS A 390 8.85 56.81 3.57
C HIS A 390 8.43 56.33 2.17
N LEU A 391 8.91 55.13 1.76
CA LEU A 391 8.59 54.48 0.49
C LEU A 391 7.58 53.32 0.62
N ARG A 392 6.92 53.24 1.76
CA ARG A 392 6.11 52.14 2.20
C ARG A 392 4.82 51.93 1.37
N ASP A 393 4.25 52.99 0.83
CA ASP A 393 2.89 52.99 0.26
C ASP A 393 2.70 51.99 -0.89
N ASN A 394 3.78 51.59 -1.60
CA ASN A 394 3.72 50.61 -2.69
C ASN A 394 3.81 49.13 -2.25
N ILE A 395 4.12 48.86 -0.98
CA ILE A 395 4.36 47.49 -0.49
C ILE A 395 3.28 47.02 0.51
N GLU A 396 2.48 47.97 1.03
CA GLU A 396 1.42 47.67 2.01
C GLU A 396 0.34 46.76 1.44
N ASP A 397 0.05 46.83 0.14
CA ASP A 397 -0.98 46.02 -0.50
C ASP A 397 -0.67 44.52 -0.45
N TYR A 398 0.61 44.12 -0.46
CA TYR A 398 1.05 42.72 -0.36
C TYR A 398 1.04 42.18 1.08
N ALA A 399 0.99 43.04 2.10
CA ALA A 399 0.96 42.62 3.52
C ALA A 399 -0.46 42.34 4.02
N MET A 400 -1.48 42.72 3.24
CA MET A 400 -2.91 42.52 3.57
C MET A 400 -3.54 41.37 2.82
N ALA A 401 -2.85 40.74 1.86
CA ALA A 401 -3.30 39.55 1.12
C ALA A 401 -2.81 38.29 1.82
#